data_4500538bb5ebfe6fe135341dc649a244
#
_entry.id   4500538bb5ebfe6fe135341dc649a244
#
_cell.length_a   1.000
_cell.length_b   1.000
_cell.length_c   1.000
_cell.angle_alpha   90.00
_cell.angle_beta   90.00
_cell.angle_gamma   90.00
#
_symmetry.space_group_name_H-M   'P 1'
#
loop_
_entity.id
_entity.type
_entity.pdbx_description
1 polymer ?
#
loop_
_entity_poly.entity_id
_entity_poly.type
_entity_poly.pdbx_seq_one_letter_code
_entity_poly.pdbx_strand_id
1 'polypeptide(L)'
;MLFRSGRDFWIGAAAVAAAVILKSNYEIVLVALFLYLASSGVFRRKARLLVAAVLLITVYVIGNRGIQTGISSVTGRTVSDGAPMIAWVQMGLEESKRGPGWYNGYQVKLFQKADGDADLAAAWAQADLRKTISDMAEEPAKAADFFVRKIESIWAEPTFQSLWIQEVGNTSWAEGSPPWELFKEEGGLNRLYVFAANLVQTFVYAMACVWVIAGMSAKGSRSKHVLMKRTWEKRIEAEKAEKTVKAVKKQGMETVWERQERGEPDRWGMLLPGIVFIGGFLFHLVWEAKGQYSVVYFMLLLPYAYLGMERVADVFLDVTGAGKE
;
A
#
# COMPACT_ATOMS: atom_id res chain seq x y z
N MET A 1 -8.07 -3.69 14.97
CA MET A 1 -8.04 -4.99 15.70
C MET A 1 -7.86 -6.15 14.73
N LEU A 2 -6.65 -6.34 14.18
CA LEU A 2 -6.43 -7.39 13.17
C LEU A 2 -6.40 -8.83 13.73
N PHE A 3 -6.27 -9.02 15.04
CA PHE A 3 -6.18 -10.36 15.63
C PHE A 3 -6.88 -10.40 16.99
N ARG A 4 -8.17 -10.69 16.98
CA ARG A 4 -8.99 -10.85 18.19
C ARG A 4 -8.72 -12.18 18.92
N SER A 5 -8.37 -13.21 18.19
CA SER A 5 -8.07 -14.54 18.71
C SER A 5 -6.78 -15.10 18.11
N GLY A 6 -6.18 -16.12 18.74
CA GLY A 6 -5.05 -16.82 18.17
C GLY A 6 -5.38 -17.43 16.81
N ARG A 7 -6.63 -17.87 16.59
CA ARG A 7 -7.11 -18.43 15.32
C ARG A 7 -7.09 -17.38 14.21
N ASP A 8 -7.55 -16.13 14.46
CA ASP A 8 -7.57 -15.07 13.45
C ASP A 8 -6.16 -14.68 13.03
N PHE A 9 -5.20 -14.74 13.96
CA PHE A 9 -3.79 -14.54 13.64
C PHE A 9 -3.29 -15.59 12.65
N TRP A 10 -3.55 -16.86 12.91
CA TRP A 10 -3.06 -17.96 12.04
C TRP A 10 -3.72 -17.93 10.66
N ILE A 11 -5.02 -17.61 10.60
CA ILE A 11 -5.72 -17.41 9.32
C ILE A 11 -5.09 -16.26 8.52
N GLY A 12 -4.84 -15.13 9.19
CA GLY A 12 -4.20 -13.97 8.57
C GLY A 12 -2.77 -14.27 8.10
N ALA A 13 -1.96 -14.96 8.91
CA ALA A 13 -0.61 -15.35 8.56
C ALA A 13 -0.58 -16.31 7.37
N ALA A 14 -1.48 -17.29 7.34
CA ALA A 14 -1.61 -18.22 6.23
C ALA A 14 -2.05 -17.51 4.94
N ALA A 15 -3.00 -16.55 5.04
CA ALA A 15 -3.45 -15.77 3.90
C ALA A 15 -2.33 -14.89 3.33
N VAL A 16 -1.52 -14.25 4.19
CA VAL A 16 -0.35 -13.46 3.75
C VAL A 16 0.69 -14.37 3.10
N ALA A 17 1.02 -15.51 3.70
CA ALA A 17 1.96 -16.47 3.13
C ALA A 17 1.49 -16.97 1.75
N ALA A 18 0.20 -17.32 1.61
CA ALA A 18 -0.38 -17.71 0.33
C ALA A 18 -0.32 -16.59 -0.72
N ALA A 19 -0.63 -15.34 -0.32
CA ALA A 19 -0.55 -14.20 -1.21
C ALA A 19 0.86 -13.95 -1.73
N VAL A 20 1.88 -14.07 -0.87
CA VAL A 20 3.29 -13.89 -1.25
C VAL A 20 3.75 -15.00 -2.21
N ILE A 21 3.34 -16.26 -1.95
CA ILE A 21 3.63 -17.38 -2.83
C ILE A 21 3.02 -17.21 -4.22
N LEU A 22 1.79 -16.68 -4.27
CA LEU A 22 1.09 -16.42 -5.54
C LEU A 22 1.67 -15.21 -6.29
N LYS A 23 2.20 -14.22 -5.58
CA LYS A 23 2.78 -13.02 -6.16
C LYS A 23 3.84 -12.42 -5.25
N SER A 24 5.09 -12.52 -5.65
CA SER A 24 6.27 -12.07 -4.88
C SER A 24 6.19 -10.60 -4.41
N ASN A 25 5.53 -9.71 -5.14
CA ASN A 25 5.38 -8.31 -4.72
C ASN A 25 4.70 -8.16 -3.33
N TYR A 26 3.96 -9.17 -2.86
CA TYR A 26 3.39 -9.18 -1.51
C TYR A 26 4.44 -9.43 -0.40
N GLU A 27 5.69 -9.69 -0.73
CA GLU A 27 6.81 -9.72 0.23
C GLU A 27 6.92 -8.38 0.98
N ILE A 28 6.55 -7.26 0.34
CA ILE A 28 6.49 -5.95 0.99
C ILE A 28 5.51 -5.97 2.17
N VAL A 29 4.34 -6.60 2.01
CA VAL A 29 3.35 -6.75 3.08
C VAL A 29 3.86 -7.68 4.17
N LEU A 30 4.54 -8.76 3.78
CA LEU A 30 5.17 -9.70 4.72
C LEU A 30 6.21 -9.00 5.60
N VAL A 31 7.12 -8.26 4.98
CA VAL A 31 8.15 -7.47 5.68
C VAL A 31 7.52 -6.40 6.57
N ALA A 32 6.52 -5.69 6.07
CA ALA A 32 5.81 -4.68 6.86
C ALA A 32 5.10 -5.28 8.08
N LEU A 33 4.46 -6.43 7.91
CA LEU A 33 3.81 -7.15 9.01
C LEU A 33 4.83 -7.67 10.02
N PHE A 34 5.97 -8.19 9.55
CA PHE A 34 7.08 -8.57 10.42
C PHE A 34 7.58 -7.39 11.24
N LEU A 35 7.87 -6.26 10.60
CA LEU A 35 8.34 -5.04 11.27
C LEU A 35 7.31 -4.52 12.28
N TYR A 36 6.03 -4.55 11.93
CA TYR A 36 4.93 -4.16 12.81
C TYR A 36 4.84 -5.06 14.04
N LEU A 37 4.90 -6.37 13.85
CA LEU A 37 4.83 -7.34 14.96
C LEU A 37 6.07 -7.25 15.85
N ALA A 38 7.25 -7.18 15.26
CA ALA A 38 8.51 -7.07 15.98
C ALA A 38 8.58 -5.78 16.82
N SER A 39 8.32 -4.63 16.19
CA SER A 39 8.29 -3.34 16.90
C SER A 39 7.23 -3.32 18.00
N SER A 40 6.00 -3.77 17.70
CA SER A 40 4.94 -3.88 18.71
C SER A 40 5.31 -4.83 19.86
N GLY A 41 6.01 -5.92 19.55
CA GLY A 41 6.52 -6.87 20.55
C GLY A 41 7.53 -6.24 21.49
N VAL A 42 8.48 -5.48 20.95
CA VAL A 42 9.51 -4.77 21.73
C VAL A 42 8.88 -3.65 22.57
N PHE A 43 8.18 -2.71 21.93
CA PHE A 43 7.65 -1.52 22.61
C PHE A 43 6.54 -1.85 23.62
N ARG A 44 5.71 -2.85 23.35
CA ARG A 44 4.65 -3.30 24.28
C ARG A 44 5.12 -4.39 25.25
N ARG A 45 6.39 -4.81 25.18
CA ARG A 45 6.98 -5.92 25.96
C ARG A 45 6.14 -7.21 25.90
N LYS A 46 5.65 -7.57 24.71
CA LYS A 46 4.82 -8.74 24.48
C LYS A 46 5.56 -9.79 23.67
N ALA A 47 6.28 -10.70 24.32
CA ALA A 47 7.05 -11.77 23.68
C ALA A 47 6.25 -12.56 22.65
N ARG A 48 4.95 -12.77 22.84
CA ARG A 48 4.07 -13.45 21.87
C ARG A 48 4.05 -12.79 20.49
N LEU A 49 4.23 -11.46 20.39
CA LEU A 49 4.27 -10.76 19.11
C LEU A 49 5.62 -10.98 18.42
N LEU A 50 6.70 -11.09 19.17
CA LEU A 50 8.03 -11.44 18.64
C LEU A 50 8.02 -12.87 18.08
N VAL A 51 7.45 -13.81 18.84
CA VAL A 51 7.27 -15.19 18.38
C VAL A 51 6.41 -15.21 17.10
N ALA A 52 5.31 -14.45 17.08
CA ALA A 52 4.46 -14.36 15.89
C ALA A 52 5.20 -13.80 14.67
N ALA A 53 6.08 -12.80 14.85
CA ALA A 53 6.91 -12.27 13.78
C ALA A 53 7.86 -13.33 13.20
N VAL A 54 8.54 -14.08 14.08
CA VAL A 54 9.44 -15.18 13.65
C VAL A 54 8.67 -16.26 12.93
N LEU A 55 7.53 -16.70 13.50
CA LEU A 55 6.69 -17.74 12.90
C LEU A 55 6.16 -17.35 11.52
N LEU A 56 5.80 -16.08 11.32
CA LEU A 56 5.35 -15.58 10.02
C LEU A 56 6.40 -15.78 8.93
N ILE A 57 7.65 -15.42 9.20
CA ILE A 57 8.76 -15.63 8.26
C ILE A 57 9.04 -17.12 8.07
N THR A 58 9.02 -17.89 9.14
CA THR A 58 9.25 -19.35 9.10
C THR A 58 8.23 -20.05 8.21
N VAL A 59 6.93 -19.71 8.36
CA VAL A 59 5.84 -20.29 7.54
C VAL A 59 6.04 -19.93 6.06
N TYR A 60 6.43 -18.68 5.77
CA TYR A 60 6.72 -18.26 4.40
C TYR A 60 7.89 -19.06 3.79
N VAL A 61 9.03 -19.12 4.50
CA VAL A 61 10.23 -19.82 4.00
C VAL A 61 9.96 -21.31 3.78
N ILE A 62 9.32 -21.99 4.75
CA ILE A 62 8.99 -23.41 4.64
C ILE A 62 7.98 -23.64 3.52
N GLY A 63 6.94 -22.79 3.42
CA GLY A 63 5.92 -22.90 2.37
C GLY A 63 6.51 -22.73 0.98
N ASN A 64 7.34 -21.72 0.77
CA ASN A 64 7.99 -21.47 -0.52
C ASN A 64 8.92 -22.64 -0.93
N ARG A 65 9.77 -23.10 0.01
CA ARG A 65 10.65 -24.26 -0.22
C ARG A 65 9.86 -25.55 -0.48
N GLY A 66 8.77 -25.76 0.27
CA GLY A 66 7.89 -26.94 0.10
C GLY A 66 7.26 -26.98 -1.29
N ILE A 67 6.80 -25.84 -1.81
CA ILE A 67 6.23 -25.74 -3.16
C ILE A 67 7.30 -25.99 -4.23
N GLN A 68 8.47 -25.37 -4.13
CA GLN A 68 9.57 -25.60 -5.08
C GLN A 68 9.97 -27.08 -5.12
N THR A 69 10.12 -27.70 -3.95
CA THR A 69 10.45 -29.14 -3.83
C THR A 69 9.33 -30.00 -4.39
N GLY A 70 8.07 -29.68 -4.10
CA GLY A 70 6.90 -30.40 -4.64
C GLY A 70 6.84 -30.35 -6.16
N ILE A 71 7.00 -29.18 -6.76
CA ILE A 71 7.02 -29.02 -8.21
C ILE A 71 8.19 -29.80 -8.81
N SER A 72 9.39 -29.71 -8.23
CA SER A 72 10.57 -30.45 -8.69
C SER A 72 10.34 -31.95 -8.65
N SER A 73 9.70 -32.46 -7.60
CA SER A 73 9.39 -33.90 -7.44
C SER A 73 8.38 -34.39 -8.47
N VAL A 74 7.35 -33.58 -8.79
CA VAL A 74 6.31 -33.98 -9.76
C VAL A 74 6.81 -33.85 -11.20
N THR A 75 7.61 -32.81 -11.49
CA THR A 75 8.06 -32.55 -12.86
C THR A 75 9.36 -33.26 -13.23
N GLY A 76 10.08 -33.82 -12.25
CA GLY A 76 11.42 -34.35 -12.44
C GLY A 76 12.48 -33.33 -12.83
N ARG A 77 12.16 -32.02 -12.71
CA ARG A 77 13.04 -30.91 -13.07
C ARG A 77 13.29 -30.04 -11.84
N THR A 78 14.51 -29.55 -11.68
CA THR A 78 14.81 -28.53 -10.68
C THR A 78 14.11 -27.24 -11.07
N VAL A 79 13.35 -26.64 -10.14
CA VAL A 79 12.78 -25.32 -10.33
C VAL A 79 13.92 -24.30 -10.25
N SER A 80 14.18 -23.61 -11.36
CA SER A 80 15.13 -22.48 -11.39
C SER A 80 14.47 -21.25 -10.78
N ASP A 81 15.26 -20.45 -10.08
CA ASP A 81 14.80 -19.13 -9.57
C ASP A 81 14.52 -18.12 -10.69
N GLY A 82 14.74 -18.50 -11.96
CA GLY A 82 14.52 -17.65 -13.13
C GLY A 82 15.54 -16.52 -13.26
N ALA A 83 15.13 -15.41 -13.86
CA ALA A 83 16.00 -14.25 -14.00
C ALA A 83 16.34 -13.66 -12.62
N PRO A 84 17.64 -13.39 -12.36
CA PRO A 84 18.09 -12.97 -11.03
C PRO A 84 17.48 -11.62 -10.64
N MET A 85 17.17 -11.47 -9.35
CA MET A 85 16.52 -10.28 -8.79
C MET A 85 17.30 -8.98 -9.10
N ILE A 86 18.63 -9.04 -9.14
CA ILE A 86 19.49 -7.89 -9.47
C ILE A 86 19.24 -7.37 -10.90
N ALA A 87 18.82 -8.23 -11.82
CA ALA A 87 18.48 -7.80 -13.18
C ALA A 87 17.15 -7.01 -13.23
N TRP A 88 16.22 -7.27 -12.31
CA TRP A 88 15.02 -6.47 -12.15
C TRP A 88 15.32 -5.09 -11.54
N VAL A 89 16.27 -5.03 -10.60
CA VAL A 89 16.74 -3.76 -10.03
C VAL A 89 17.43 -2.93 -11.12
N GLN A 90 18.32 -3.52 -11.90
CA GLN A 90 18.97 -2.83 -13.01
C GLN A 90 17.93 -2.28 -13.99
N MET A 91 16.99 -3.10 -14.43
CA MET A 91 15.89 -2.66 -15.30
C MET A 91 15.10 -1.49 -14.70
N GLY A 92 14.86 -1.53 -13.41
CA GLY A 92 14.14 -0.48 -12.68
C GLY A 92 14.90 0.85 -12.62
N LEU A 93 16.20 0.86 -12.85
CA LEU A 93 17.05 2.05 -12.85
C LEU A 93 17.49 2.49 -14.26
N GLU A 94 16.93 1.88 -15.32
CA GLU A 94 17.18 2.26 -16.70
C GLU A 94 16.07 3.12 -17.28
N GLU A 95 16.42 3.97 -18.23
CA GLU A 95 15.45 4.61 -19.11
C GLU A 95 14.83 3.57 -20.05
N SER A 96 13.55 3.70 -20.31
CA SER A 96 12.86 2.91 -21.33
C SER A 96 12.07 3.80 -22.29
N LYS A 97 11.59 3.23 -23.40
CA LYS A 97 10.73 3.94 -24.36
C LYS A 97 9.42 4.47 -23.74
N ARG A 98 8.99 3.90 -22.60
CA ARG A 98 7.75 4.25 -21.90
C ARG A 98 7.97 5.19 -20.72
N GLY A 99 9.20 5.34 -20.27
CA GLY A 99 9.57 6.16 -19.14
C GLY A 99 10.61 5.51 -18.24
N PRO A 100 11.09 6.24 -17.23
CA PRO A 100 12.13 5.77 -16.32
C PRO A 100 11.69 4.54 -15.53
N GLY A 101 12.50 3.48 -15.58
CA GLY A 101 12.28 2.24 -14.84
C GLY A 101 11.13 1.36 -15.33
N TRP A 102 10.49 1.70 -16.49
CA TRP A 102 9.45 0.87 -17.04
C TRP A 102 10.03 -0.41 -17.68
N TYR A 103 9.19 -1.46 -17.70
CA TYR A 103 9.56 -2.74 -18.29
C TYR A 103 10.13 -2.59 -19.71
N ASN A 104 11.40 -2.99 -19.89
CA ASN A 104 12.12 -2.97 -21.16
C ASN A 104 12.60 -4.36 -21.60
N GLY A 105 12.34 -5.39 -20.79
CA GLY A 105 12.73 -6.78 -21.06
C GLY A 105 14.19 -7.09 -20.78
N TYR A 106 14.94 -6.19 -20.13
CA TYR A 106 16.36 -6.36 -19.82
C TYR A 106 16.64 -7.70 -19.13
N GLN A 107 15.93 -8.02 -18.06
CA GLN A 107 16.12 -9.24 -17.27
C GLN A 107 15.90 -10.52 -18.08
N VAL A 108 14.92 -10.53 -19.00
CA VAL A 108 14.64 -11.69 -19.86
C VAL A 108 15.74 -11.85 -20.90
N LYS A 109 16.14 -10.77 -21.57
CA LYS A 109 17.20 -10.78 -22.58
C LYS A 109 18.53 -11.20 -21.97
N LEU A 110 18.85 -10.70 -20.78
CA LEU A 110 20.08 -11.02 -20.06
C LEU A 110 20.12 -12.51 -19.68
N PHE A 111 19.04 -13.02 -19.12
CA PHE A 111 18.92 -14.44 -18.73
C PHE A 111 19.01 -15.38 -19.94
N GLN A 112 18.36 -15.01 -21.06
CA GLN A 112 18.48 -15.76 -22.31
C GLN A 112 19.90 -15.72 -22.87
N LYS A 113 20.58 -14.56 -22.82
CA LYS A 113 21.98 -14.42 -23.27
C LYS A 113 22.95 -15.27 -22.43
N ALA A 114 22.62 -15.51 -21.17
CA ALA A 114 23.37 -16.38 -20.26
C ALA A 114 22.96 -17.87 -20.38
N ASP A 115 22.22 -18.25 -21.44
CA ASP A 115 21.70 -19.61 -21.64
C ASP A 115 20.96 -20.19 -20.42
N GLY A 116 20.30 -19.32 -19.66
CA GLY A 116 19.57 -19.70 -18.45
C GLY A 116 20.45 -19.85 -17.20
N ASP A 117 21.73 -19.53 -17.28
CA ASP A 117 22.62 -19.48 -16.10
C ASP A 117 22.32 -18.23 -15.28
N ALA A 118 21.70 -18.46 -14.10
CA ALA A 118 21.29 -17.37 -13.20
C ALA A 118 22.48 -16.66 -12.57
N ASP A 119 23.57 -17.36 -12.27
CA ASP A 119 24.77 -16.78 -11.64
C ASP A 119 25.52 -15.89 -12.63
N LEU A 120 25.66 -16.36 -13.88
CA LEU A 120 26.27 -15.56 -14.95
C LEU A 120 25.43 -14.32 -15.26
N ALA A 121 24.11 -14.47 -15.38
CA ALA A 121 23.20 -13.36 -15.57
C ALA A 121 23.25 -12.36 -14.40
N ALA A 122 23.35 -12.84 -13.16
CA ALA A 122 23.50 -12.00 -11.98
C ALA A 122 24.82 -11.21 -12.00
N ALA A 123 25.93 -11.85 -12.39
CA ALA A 123 27.22 -11.18 -12.48
C ALA A 123 27.20 -10.05 -13.52
N TRP A 124 26.61 -10.26 -14.68
CA TRP A 124 26.46 -9.23 -15.70
C TRP A 124 25.52 -8.09 -15.23
N ALA A 125 24.36 -8.43 -14.67
CA ALA A 125 23.44 -7.42 -14.13
C ALA A 125 24.09 -6.57 -13.03
N GLN A 126 24.95 -7.18 -12.21
CA GLN A 126 25.68 -6.45 -11.17
C GLN A 126 26.71 -5.48 -11.76
N ALA A 127 27.39 -5.87 -12.85
CA ALA A 127 28.32 -4.99 -13.53
C ALA A 127 27.60 -3.78 -14.15
N ASP A 128 26.47 -4.03 -14.84
CA ASP A 128 25.62 -2.99 -15.43
C ASP A 128 25.05 -2.05 -14.33
N LEU A 129 24.58 -2.61 -13.22
CA LEU A 129 24.05 -1.82 -12.10
C LEU A 129 25.12 -0.92 -11.46
N ARG A 130 26.33 -1.42 -11.29
CA ARG A 130 27.46 -0.59 -10.78
C ARG A 130 27.74 0.58 -11.71
N LYS A 131 27.69 0.36 -13.02
CA LYS A 131 27.86 1.41 -14.01
C LYS A 131 26.74 2.43 -13.91
N THR A 132 25.47 1.99 -13.90
CA THR A 132 24.30 2.87 -13.76
C THR A 132 24.40 3.74 -12.52
N ILE A 133 24.80 3.16 -11.37
CA ILE A 133 24.98 3.91 -10.12
C ILE A 133 26.12 4.93 -10.24
N SER A 134 27.24 4.56 -10.89
CA SER A 134 28.35 5.49 -11.12
C SER A 134 27.91 6.67 -11.98
N ASP A 135 27.23 6.37 -13.12
CA ASP A 135 26.73 7.39 -14.04
C ASP A 135 25.75 8.36 -13.33
N MET A 136 24.87 7.82 -12.47
CA MET A 136 23.95 8.63 -11.65
C MET A 136 24.69 9.49 -10.62
N ALA A 137 25.78 9.00 -10.06
CA ALA A 137 26.59 9.75 -9.11
C ALA A 137 27.41 10.87 -9.78
N GLU A 138 27.85 10.64 -11.02
CA GLU A 138 28.56 11.64 -11.83
C GLU A 138 27.64 12.77 -12.30
N GLU A 139 26.34 12.45 -12.56
CA GLU A 139 25.35 13.40 -13.04
C GLU A 139 24.11 13.49 -12.14
N PRO A 140 24.24 14.03 -10.90
CA PRO A 140 23.17 13.99 -9.89
C PRO A 140 21.89 14.73 -10.31
N ALA A 141 22.00 15.75 -11.17
CA ALA A 141 20.83 16.46 -11.68
C ALA A 141 19.99 15.57 -12.62
N LYS A 142 20.65 14.78 -13.48
CA LYS A 142 19.96 13.81 -14.34
C LYS A 142 19.36 12.66 -13.53
N ALA A 143 20.08 12.19 -12.52
CA ALA A 143 19.57 11.18 -11.59
C ALA A 143 18.33 11.69 -10.86
N ALA A 144 18.33 12.92 -10.37
CA ALA A 144 17.16 13.52 -9.74
C ALA A 144 15.96 13.62 -10.71
N ASP A 145 16.18 14.07 -11.95
CA ASP A 145 15.15 14.12 -12.99
C ASP A 145 14.57 12.71 -13.29
N PHE A 146 15.43 11.71 -13.42
CA PHE A 146 15.02 10.32 -13.59
C PHE A 146 14.06 9.88 -12.47
N PHE A 147 14.42 10.10 -11.20
CA PHE A 147 13.58 9.68 -10.09
C PHE A 147 12.29 10.51 -9.97
N VAL A 148 12.30 11.80 -10.26
CA VAL A 148 11.09 12.63 -10.29
C VAL A 148 10.11 12.07 -11.32
N ARG A 149 10.53 11.91 -12.57
CA ARG A 149 9.69 11.35 -13.64
C ARG A 149 9.21 9.93 -13.32
N LYS A 150 10.07 9.11 -12.69
CA LYS A 150 9.70 7.77 -12.26
C LYS A 150 8.61 7.80 -11.18
N ILE A 151 8.76 8.65 -10.16
CA ILE A 151 7.77 8.83 -9.10
C ILE A 151 6.44 9.33 -9.71
N GLU A 152 6.49 10.32 -10.57
CA GLU A 152 5.29 10.84 -11.25
C GLU A 152 4.56 9.74 -12.03
N SER A 153 5.28 8.94 -12.80
CA SER A 153 4.68 7.87 -13.61
C SER A 153 4.03 6.74 -12.80
N ILE A 154 4.38 6.59 -11.52
CA ILE A 154 3.82 5.57 -10.62
C ILE A 154 2.75 6.15 -9.71
N TRP A 155 3.04 7.30 -9.08
CA TRP A 155 2.28 7.81 -7.94
C TRP A 155 1.37 8.99 -8.27
N ALA A 156 1.60 9.69 -9.37
CA ALA A 156 0.77 10.79 -9.83
C ALA A 156 -0.12 10.42 -11.03
N GLU A 157 -0.11 9.17 -11.48
CA GLU A 157 -0.99 8.68 -12.52
C GLU A 157 -2.35 8.29 -11.92
N PRO A 158 -3.41 9.09 -12.11
CA PRO A 158 -4.63 9.00 -11.33
C PRO A 158 -5.55 7.85 -11.76
N THR A 159 -5.34 7.29 -12.94
CA THR A 159 -6.15 6.18 -13.47
C THR A 159 -5.58 4.81 -13.12
N PHE A 160 -4.39 4.78 -12.50
CA PHE A 160 -3.63 3.55 -12.25
C PHE A 160 -3.45 2.72 -13.52
N GLN A 161 -3.33 3.40 -14.66
CA GLN A 161 -3.19 2.81 -16.00
C GLN A 161 -4.37 1.91 -16.41
N SER A 162 -5.55 2.09 -15.83
CA SER A 162 -6.73 1.32 -16.20
C SER A 162 -7.18 1.56 -17.63
N LEU A 163 -6.99 2.78 -18.14
CA LEU A 163 -7.31 3.14 -19.53
C LEU A 163 -6.24 2.68 -20.50
N TRP A 164 -4.97 2.78 -20.12
CA TRP A 164 -3.83 2.42 -20.96
C TRP A 164 -3.83 0.95 -21.41
N ILE A 165 -4.25 0.01 -20.55
CA ILE A 165 -4.31 -1.41 -20.89
C ILE A 165 -5.25 -1.64 -22.08
N GLN A 166 -6.36 -0.91 -22.13
CA GLN A 166 -7.33 -1.00 -23.23
C GLN A 166 -6.80 -0.37 -24.52
N GLU A 167 -6.00 0.68 -24.43
CA GLU A 167 -5.38 1.32 -25.57
C GLU A 167 -4.33 0.42 -26.23
N VAL A 168 -3.48 -0.23 -25.44
CA VAL A 168 -2.44 -1.16 -25.94
C VAL A 168 -3.03 -2.48 -26.43
N GLY A 169 -4.12 -2.94 -25.84
CA GLY A 169 -4.84 -4.18 -26.23
C GLY A 169 -5.56 -4.09 -27.56
N ASN A 170 -5.48 -2.97 -28.31
CA ASN A 170 -5.96 -2.79 -29.48
C ASN A 170 -7.09 -2.59 -30.00
N THR A 171 -7.71 -1.62 -30.00
CA THR A 171 -8.94 -1.80 -30.70
C THR A 171 -9.18 -0.61 -31.56
N SER A 172 -9.43 -0.82 -32.78
CA SER A 172 -9.97 0.14 -33.70
C SER A 172 -11.44 0.42 -33.34
N TRP A 173 -11.66 1.24 -32.33
CA TRP A 173 -12.98 1.78 -32.10
C TRP A 173 -13.28 2.92 -33.07
N ALA A 174 -14.52 2.98 -33.58
CA ALA A 174 -14.95 4.07 -34.41
C ALA A 174 -14.84 5.39 -33.63
N GLU A 175 -14.25 6.41 -34.26
CA GLU A 175 -14.14 7.76 -33.69
C GLU A 175 -15.53 8.28 -33.27
N GLY A 176 -15.61 8.87 -32.09
CA GLY A 176 -16.87 9.33 -31.50
C GLY A 176 -17.77 8.24 -30.89
N SER A 177 -17.38 6.95 -30.93
CA SER A 177 -18.10 5.90 -30.22
C SER A 177 -17.83 6.01 -28.69
N PRO A 178 -18.76 5.56 -27.81
CA PRO A 178 -18.54 5.60 -26.36
C PRO A 178 -17.24 4.95 -25.89
N PRO A 179 -16.79 3.79 -26.41
CA PRO A 179 -15.49 3.26 -26.08
C PRO A 179 -14.34 4.17 -26.53
N TRP A 180 -14.42 4.75 -27.72
CA TRP A 180 -13.40 5.69 -28.22
C TRP A 180 -13.32 6.91 -27.30
N GLU A 181 -14.45 7.51 -26.93
CA GLU A 181 -14.52 8.66 -26.04
C GLU A 181 -13.92 8.39 -24.65
N LEU A 182 -13.98 7.14 -24.16
CA LEU A 182 -13.46 6.77 -22.86
C LEU A 182 -11.98 6.35 -22.90
N PHE A 183 -11.56 5.59 -23.92
CA PHE A 183 -10.24 4.94 -23.90
C PHE A 183 -9.18 5.68 -24.73
N LYS A 184 -9.57 6.60 -25.61
CA LYS A 184 -8.63 7.43 -26.35
C LYS A 184 -8.37 8.75 -25.63
N GLU A 185 -7.11 9.19 -25.61
CA GLU A 185 -6.69 10.42 -24.92
C GLU A 185 -7.40 11.66 -25.46
N GLU A 186 -7.76 11.65 -26.76
CA GLU A 186 -8.51 12.72 -27.41
C GLU A 186 -9.98 12.75 -27.01
N GLY A 187 -10.52 11.67 -26.47
CA GLY A 187 -11.92 11.53 -26.09
C GLY A 187 -12.35 12.46 -24.95
N GLY A 188 -13.55 13.00 -25.05
CA GLY A 188 -14.10 13.91 -24.03
C GLY A 188 -14.33 13.21 -22.70
N LEU A 189 -14.83 11.96 -22.73
CA LEU A 189 -15.04 11.16 -21.51
C LEU A 189 -13.72 10.77 -20.84
N ASN A 190 -12.66 10.49 -21.64
CA ASN A 190 -11.33 10.22 -21.11
C ASN A 190 -10.83 11.39 -20.29
N ARG A 191 -10.83 12.60 -20.85
CA ARG A 191 -10.38 13.81 -20.18
C ARG A 191 -11.17 14.13 -18.92
N LEU A 192 -12.49 13.95 -18.96
CA LEU A 192 -13.34 14.12 -17.77
C LEU A 192 -13.00 13.09 -16.68
N TYR A 193 -12.84 11.82 -17.05
CA TYR A 193 -12.47 10.76 -16.11
C TYR A 193 -11.10 11.00 -15.48
N VAL A 194 -10.08 11.32 -16.29
CA VAL A 194 -8.72 11.62 -15.81
C VAL A 194 -8.74 12.83 -14.88
N PHE A 195 -9.48 13.90 -15.24
CA PHE A 195 -9.63 15.07 -14.38
C PHE A 195 -10.27 14.72 -13.03
N ALA A 196 -11.39 13.99 -13.04
CA ALA A 196 -12.08 13.59 -11.82
C ALA A 196 -11.21 12.67 -10.95
N ALA A 197 -10.53 11.69 -11.56
CA ALA A 197 -9.61 10.80 -10.87
C ALA A 197 -8.43 11.56 -10.23
N ASN A 198 -7.90 12.57 -10.93
CA ASN A 198 -6.82 13.42 -10.42
C ASN A 198 -7.27 14.25 -9.21
N LEU A 199 -8.48 14.82 -9.24
CA LEU A 199 -9.05 15.51 -8.08
C LEU A 199 -9.16 14.58 -6.86
N VAL A 200 -9.68 13.37 -7.06
CA VAL A 200 -9.81 12.38 -5.97
C VAL A 200 -8.43 11.98 -5.43
N GLN A 201 -7.49 11.67 -6.30
CA GLN A 201 -6.14 11.27 -5.90
C GLN A 201 -5.43 12.39 -5.12
N THR A 202 -5.47 13.62 -5.64
CA THR A 202 -4.88 14.80 -4.98
C THR A 202 -5.53 15.05 -3.63
N PHE A 203 -6.86 14.96 -3.54
CA PHE A 203 -7.59 15.12 -2.30
C PHE A 203 -7.17 14.08 -1.25
N VAL A 204 -7.08 12.81 -1.62
CA VAL A 204 -6.66 11.74 -0.71
C VAL A 204 -5.24 11.97 -0.20
N TYR A 205 -4.30 12.32 -1.08
CA TYR A 205 -2.93 12.63 -0.68
C TYR A 205 -2.86 13.84 0.24
N ALA A 206 -3.57 14.93 -0.10
CA ALA A 206 -3.60 16.13 0.73
C ALA A 206 -4.15 15.84 2.13
N MET A 207 -5.27 15.12 2.24
CA MET A 207 -5.87 14.79 3.52
C MET A 207 -4.99 13.83 4.34
N ALA A 208 -4.35 12.86 3.72
CA ALA A 208 -3.38 11.99 4.39
C ALA A 208 -2.18 12.80 4.94
N CYS A 209 -1.66 13.76 4.17
CA CYS A 209 -0.61 14.68 4.63
C CYS A 209 -1.07 15.55 5.81
N VAL A 210 -2.30 16.10 5.77
CA VAL A 210 -2.88 16.86 6.88
C VAL A 210 -2.87 16.04 8.16
N TRP A 211 -3.29 14.77 8.11
CA TRP A 211 -3.29 13.92 9.29
C TRP A 211 -1.89 13.69 9.85
N VAL A 212 -0.89 13.41 8.97
CA VAL A 212 0.50 13.18 9.39
C VAL A 212 1.08 14.44 10.06
N ILE A 213 0.91 15.61 9.42
CA ILE A 213 1.42 16.89 9.93
C ILE A 213 0.75 17.25 11.26
N ALA A 214 -0.58 17.12 11.36
CA ALA A 214 -1.31 17.35 12.60
C ALA A 214 -0.88 16.39 13.70
N GLY A 215 -0.61 15.14 13.37
CA GLY A 215 -0.09 14.13 14.32
C GLY A 215 1.29 14.48 14.85
N MET A 216 2.18 15.03 14.02
CA MET A 216 3.51 15.51 14.41
C MET A 216 3.44 16.77 15.30
N SER A 217 2.48 17.66 15.04
CA SER A 217 2.29 18.90 15.78
C SER A 217 1.59 18.70 17.14
N ALA A 218 0.90 17.59 17.35
CA ALA A 218 0.01 17.34 18.49
C ALA A 218 0.73 16.95 19.79
N LYS A 219 1.96 17.42 20.04
CA LYS A 219 2.57 17.31 21.38
C LYS A 219 1.82 18.12 22.47
N GLY A 220 0.79 18.90 22.10
CA GLY A 220 0.11 19.83 23.00
C GLY A 220 -1.43 19.75 23.14
N SER A 221 -2.16 18.99 22.32
CA SER A 221 -3.63 19.10 22.29
C SER A 221 -4.37 17.85 22.77
N ARG A 222 -4.10 17.42 24.01
CA ARG A 222 -4.95 16.41 24.73
C ARG A 222 -6.32 16.97 25.18
N SER A 223 -6.54 18.28 25.13
CA SER A 223 -7.67 18.92 25.82
C SER A 223 -8.99 18.96 25.03
N LYS A 224 -8.94 19.04 23.69
CA LYS A 224 -10.16 19.30 22.89
C LYS A 224 -10.95 18.05 22.50
N HIS A 225 -10.28 16.92 22.30
CA HIS A 225 -10.96 15.65 22.03
C HIS A 225 -11.87 15.17 23.17
N VAL A 226 -11.54 15.57 24.41
CA VAL A 226 -12.34 15.28 25.60
C VAL A 226 -13.66 16.06 25.59
N LEU A 227 -13.70 17.27 25.01
CA LEU A 227 -14.91 18.12 25.01
C LEU A 227 -15.94 17.60 23.99
N MET A 228 -15.52 17.26 22.79
CA MET A 228 -16.42 16.73 21.75
C MET A 228 -16.97 15.34 22.14
N LYS A 229 -16.12 14.49 22.74
CA LYS A 229 -16.55 13.23 23.34
C LYS A 229 -17.64 13.43 24.41
N ARG A 230 -17.51 14.44 25.28
CA ARG A 230 -18.52 14.76 26.30
C ARG A 230 -19.84 15.27 25.70
N THR A 231 -19.79 16.04 24.61
CA THR A 231 -20.99 16.55 23.94
C THR A 231 -21.73 15.43 23.21
N TRP A 232 -20.98 14.53 22.58
CA TRP A 232 -21.54 13.35 21.91
C TRP A 232 -22.09 12.32 22.92
N GLU A 233 -21.39 12.07 24.03
CA GLU A 233 -21.86 11.25 25.14
C GLU A 233 -23.16 11.80 25.75
N LYS A 234 -23.28 13.12 25.95
CA LYS A 234 -24.51 13.76 26.41
C LYS A 234 -25.66 13.61 25.40
N ARG A 235 -25.40 13.70 24.09
CA ARG A 235 -26.43 13.42 23.06
C ARG A 235 -26.89 11.96 23.08
N ILE A 236 -25.97 11.02 23.21
CA ILE A 236 -26.29 9.59 23.30
C ILE A 236 -27.04 9.29 24.62
N GLU A 237 -26.63 9.89 25.72
CA GLU A 237 -27.35 9.74 26.99
C GLU A 237 -28.78 10.30 26.93
N ALA A 238 -28.98 11.45 26.28
CA ALA A 238 -30.29 12.01 26.02
C ALA A 238 -31.16 11.11 25.10
N GLU A 239 -30.57 10.57 24.05
CA GLU A 239 -31.24 9.63 23.13
C GLU A 239 -31.49 8.25 23.78
N LYS A 240 -30.61 7.79 24.66
CA LYS A 240 -30.81 6.59 25.47
C LYS A 240 -31.87 6.78 26.53
N ALA A 241 -31.93 7.94 27.18
CA ALA A 241 -32.99 8.26 28.14
C ALA A 241 -34.39 8.23 27.51
N GLU A 242 -34.49 8.70 26.26
CA GLU A 242 -35.75 8.66 25.50
C GLU A 242 -36.12 7.22 25.07
N LYS A 243 -35.14 6.37 24.78
CA LYS A 243 -35.33 4.95 24.40
C LYS A 243 -35.51 4.02 25.62
N THR A 244 -34.97 4.39 26.80
CA THR A 244 -35.03 3.56 28.02
C THR A 244 -36.43 3.51 28.61
N VAL A 245 -37.30 4.49 28.34
CA VAL A 245 -38.72 4.44 28.71
C VAL A 245 -39.48 3.34 27.91
N LYS A 246 -38.93 2.85 26.79
CA LYS A 246 -39.55 1.79 25.95
C LYS A 246 -38.91 0.42 26.05
N ALA A 247 -37.81 0.21 26.75
CA ALA A 247 -37.00 -1.03 26.69
C ALA A 247 -36.62 -1.67 28.04
N VAL A 248 -37.48 -1.62 29.04
CA VAL A 248 -37.35 -2.40 30.29
C VAL A 248 -37.74 -3.87 30.09
N LYS A 249 -37.34 -4.50 29.01
CA LYS A 249 -37.39 -5.97 28.90
C LYS A 249 -36.47 -6.51 27.80
N LYS A 250 -35.17 -6.59 28.05
CA LYS A 250 -34.32 -7.70 27.54
C LYS A 250 -32.96 -7.64 28.22
N GLN A 251 -32.85 -8.42 29.28
CA GLN A 251 -31.59 -8.80 29.91
C GLN A 251 -30.72 -9.58 28.93
N GLY A 252 -29.43 -9.20 28.83
CA GLY A 252 -28.39 -10.18 28.66
C GLY A 252 -27.85 -10.39 27.22
N MET A 253 -27.52 -9.34 26.51
CA MET A 253 -26.52 -9.44 25.46
C MET A 253 -25.90 -8.05 25.21
N GLU A 254 -24.78 -7.79 25.87
CA GLU A 254 -23.86 -6.72 25.44
C GLU A 254 -23.44 -7.08 24.02
N THR A 255 -23.99 -6.39 23.04
CA THR A 255 -23.64 -6.62 21.66
C THR A 255 -22.18 -6.22 21.45
N VAL A 256 -21.49 -7.00 20.64
CA VAL A 256 -20.08 -6.82 20.26
C VAL A 256 -19.78 -5.39 19.78
N TRP A 257 -20.80 -4.66 19.32
CA TRP A 257 -20.76 -3.29 18.82
C TRP A 257 -20.54 -2.24 19.92
N GLU A 258 -21.15 -2.38 21.10
CA GLU A 258 -21.02 -1.42 22.21
C GLU A 258 -19.60 -1.37 22.82
N ARG A 259 -18.82 -2.44 22.65
CA ARG A 259 -17.41 -2.49 23.10
C ARG A 259 -16.45 -1.83 22.08
N GLN A 260 -16.90 -1.65 20.85
CA GLN A 260 -16.11 -1.07 19.76
C GLN A 260 -16.16 0.46 19.75
N GLU A 261 -17.22 1.07 20.27
CA GLU A 261 -17.41 2.53 20.31
C GLU A 261 -16.57 3.23 21.38
N ARG A 262 -15.98 2.51 22.34
CA ARG A 262 -15.17 3.06 23.44
C ARG A 262 -13.65 2.98 23.23
N GLY A 263 -13.19 2.56 22.06
CA GLY A 263 -11.76 2.47 21.75
C GLY A 263 -11.27 3.72 21.04
N GLU A 264 -10.33 4.44 21.63
CA GLU A 264 -9.43 5.30 20.86
C GLU A 264 -8.91 4.49 19.65
N PRO A 265 -8.85 5.08 18.43
CA PRO A 265 -8.33 4.37 17.29
C PRO A 265 -6.97 3.80 17.68
N ASP A 266 -6.80 2.49 17.54
CA ASP A 266 -5.54 1.83 17.90
C ASP A 266 -4.44 2.41 17.01
N ARG A 267 -3.74 3.43 17.53
CA ARG A 267 -2.67 4.13 16.84
C ARG A 267 -1.63 3.16 16.29
N TRP A 268 -1.45 2.02 16.96
CA TRP A 268 -0.57 0.97 16.50
C TRP A 268 -1.14 0.23 15.28
N GLY A 269 -2.46 0.05 15.23
CA GLY A 269 -3.12 -0.54 14.07
C GLY A 269 -2.97 0.32 12.80
N MET A 270 -2.91 1.63 12.98
CA MET A 270 -2.69 2.58 11.87
C MET A 270 -1.24 2.59 11.36
N LEU A 271 -0.25 2.08 12.11
CA LEU A 271 1.13 2.03 11.63
C LEU A 271 1.32 1.02 10.49
N LEU A 272 0.59 -0.09 10.49
CA LEU A 272 0.78 -1.15 9.49
C LEU A 272 0.54 -0.67 8.05
N PRO A 273 -0.61 -0.02 7.72
CA PRO A 273 -0.81 0.53 6.37
C PRO A 273 0.28 1.54 5.97
N GLY A 274 0.73 2.38 6.91
CA GLY A 274 1.82 3.34 6.67
C GLY A 274 3.16 2.67 6.38
N ILE A 275 3.52 1.62 7.11
CA ILE A 275 4.75 0.84 6.86
C ILE A 275 4.68 0.17 5.49
N VAL A 276 3.53 -0.42 5.12
CA VAL A 276 3.31 -1.02 3.80
C VAL A 276 3.44 0.03 2.70
N PHE A 277 2.82 1.21 2.87
CA PHE A 277 2.91 2.30 1.91
C PHE A 277 4.35 2.77 1.70
N ILE A 278 5.08 3.05 2.79
CA ILE A 278 6.48 3.48 2.74
C ILE A 278 7.35 2.38 2.11
N GLY A 279 7.15 1.12 2.51
CA GLY A 279 7.86 -0.02 1.94
C GLY A 279 7.62 -0.15 0.44
N GLY A 280 6.39 -0.02 -0.02
CA GLY A 280 6.03 -0.02 -1.44
C GLY A 280 6.63 1.16 -2.20
N PHE A 281 6.59 2.35 -1.62
CA PHE A 281 7.23 3.54 -2.21
C PHE A 281 8.74 3.32 -2.42
N LEU A 282 9.46 2.91 -1.38
CA LEU A 282 10.89 2.66 -1.44
C LEU A 282 11.24 1.52 -2.40
N PHE A 283 10.46 0.45 -2.40
CA PHE A 283 10.64 -0.67 -3.34
C PHE A 283 10.55 -0.21 -4.78
N HIS A 284 9.52 0.55 -5.13
CA HIS A 284 9.32 1.01 -6.51
C HIS A 284 10.26 2.14 -6.94
N LEU A 285 11.05 2.74 -6.04
CA LEU A 285 12.16 3.61 -6.45
C LEU A 285 13.23 2.84 -7.23
N VAL A 286 13.49 1.59 -6.86
CA VAL A 286 14.55 0.76 -7.48
C VAL A 286 14.01 -0.38 -8.35
N TRP A 287 12.73 -0.68 -8.27
CA TRP A 287 12.07 -1.75 -9.01
C TRP A 287 11.34 -1.22 -10.24
N GLU A 288 10.75 -2.13 -11.04
CA GLU A 288 9.92 -1.80 -12.20
C GLU A 288 8.88 -0.71 -11.88
N ALA A 289 8.82 0.31 -12.73
CA ALA A 289 7.81 1.36 -12.66
C ALA A 289 6.54 0.92 -13.40
N LYS A 290 5.38 1.02 -12.72
CA LYS A 290 4.07 0.77 -13.31
C LYS A 290 2.97 1.34 -12.43
N GLY A 291 2.16 2.28 -12.94
CA GLY A 291 1.11 2.95 -12.18
C GLY A 291 0.10 2.00 -11.56
N GLN A 292 -0.26 0.90 -12.24
CA GLN A 292 -1.17 -0.10 -11.69
C GLN A 292 -0.69 -0.75 -10.37
N TYR A 293 0.60 -0.69 -10.05
CA TYR A 293 1.10 -1.24 -8.79
C TYR A 293 0.80 -0.31 -7.60
N SER A 294 0.63 0.99 -7.85
CA SER A 294 0.38 1.97 -6.79
C SER A 294 -1.04 1.93 -6.22
N VAL A 295 -2.01 1.33 -6.94
CA VAL A 295 -3.42 1.28 -6.50
C VAL A 295 -3.59 0.66 -5.11
N VAL A 296 -2.87 -0.43 -4.81
CA VAL A 296 -2.96 -1.10 -3.50
C VAL A 296 -2.48 -0.17 -2.39
N TYR A 297 -1.39 0.54 -2.63
CA TYR A 297 -0.83 1.48 -1.66
C TYR A 297 -1.70 2.73 -1.51
N PHE A 298 -2.30 3.21 -2.60
CA PHE A 298 -3.28 4.29 -2.57
C PHE A 298 -4.48 3.96 -1.67
N MET A 299 -5.03 2.75 -1.80
CA MET A 299 -6.12 2.29 -0.93
C MET A 299 -5.73 2.26 0.56
N LEU A 300 -4.45 2.01 0.88
CA LEU A 300 -3.96 2.07 2.25
C LEU A 300 -3.88 3.49 2.83
N LEU A 301 -3.92 4.52 1.99
CA LEU A 301 -3.97 5.92 2.43
C LEU A 301 -5.38 6.40 2.80
N LEU A 302 -6.45 5.72 2.36
CA LEU A 302 -7.82 6.14 2.62
C LEU A 302 -8.15 6.33 4.11
N PRO A 303 -7.74 5.44 5.03
CA PRO A 303 -7.93 5.67 6.46
C PRO A 303 -7.24 6.93 6.98
N TYR A 304 -6.06 7.25 6.47
CA TYR A 304 -5.34 8.48 6.84
C TYR A 304 -6.01 9.72 6.27
N ALA A 305 -6.50 9.64 5.04
CA ALA A 305 -7.25 10.72 4.41
C ALA A 305 -8.55 11.02 5.18
N TYR A 306 -9.29 9.98 5.58
CA TYR A 306 -10.46 10.13 6.44
C TYR A 306 -10.13 10.87 7.75
N LEU A 307 -9.09 10.46 8.46
CA LEU A 307 -8.64 11.13 9.69
C LEU A 307 -8.15 12.57 9.45
N GLY A 308 -7.59 12.85 8.27
CA GLY A 308 -7.24 14.19 7.85
C GLY A 308 -8.45 15.08 7.64
N MET A 309 -9.50 14.54 7.00
CA MET A 309 -10.79 15.24 6.84
C MET A 309 -11.42 15.57 8.19
N GLU A 310 -11.43 14.64 9.14
CA GLU A 310 -11.92 14.91 10.51
C GLU A 310 -11.14 16.07 11.16
N ARG A 311 -9.81 16.12 10.96
CA ARG A 311 -9.00 17.23 11.48
C ARG A 311 -9.34 18.58 10.86
N VAL A 312 -9.56 18.61 9.55
CA VAL A 312 -9.99 19.84 8.87
C VAL A 312 -11.36 20.28 9.36
N ALA A 313 -12.31 19.35 9.51
CA ALA A 313 -13.65 19.62 10.03
C ALA A 313 -13.59 20.18 11.47
N ASP A 314 -12.77 19.58 12.34
CA ASP A 314 -12.58 20.05 13.73
C ASP A 314 -12.08 21.52 13.76
N VAL A 315 -11.08 21.83 12.93
CA VAL A 315 -10.53 23.20 12.83
C VAL A 315 -11.58 24.18 12.31
N PHE A 316 -12.34 23.76 11.30
CA PHE A 316 -13.40 24.59 10.73
C PHE A 316 -14.51 24.91 11.76
N LEU A 317 -14.97 23.89 12.51
CA LEU A 317 -15.98 24.08 13.56
C LEU A 317 -15.46 24.95 14.71
N ASP A 318 -14.20 24.82 15.09
CA ASP A 318 -13.55 25.67 16.09
C ASP A 318 -13.49 27.15 15.66
N VAL A 319 -13.14 27.39 14.39
CA VAL A 319 -13.00 28.76 13.83
C VAL A 319 -14.36 29.43 13.61
N THR A 320 -15.36 28.68 13.15
CA THR A 320 -16.71 29.24 12.87
C THR A 320 -17.59 29.33 14.10
N GLY A 321 -17.21 28.71 15.22
CA GLY A 321 -18.03 28.66 16.41
C GLY A 321 -19.29 27.77 16.28
N ALA A 322 -19.47 27.11 15.13
CA ALA A 322 -20.66 26.28 14.84
C ALA A 322 -20.82 25.04 15.74
N GLY A 323 -19.84 24.74 16.58
CA GLY A 323 -19.88 23.65 17.56
C GLY A 323 -20.29 24.09 18.97
N LYS A 324 -20.75 25.34 19.16
CA LYS A 324 -21.07 25.92 20.48
C LYS A 324 -22.56 26.09 20.74
N GLU A 325 -23.44 25.71 19.80
CA GLU A 325 -24.90 25.66 19.99
C GLU A 325 -25.41 24.31 20.53
#